data_e48815474930673848076d60e3c3fa22
#
_entry.id   e48815474930673848076d60e3c3fa22
#
_cell.length_a   1.000
_cell.length_b   1.000
_cell.length_c   1.000
_cell.angle_alpha   90.00
_cell.angle_beta   90.00
_cell.angle_gamma   90.00
#
_symmetry.space_group_name_H-M   'P 1'
#
loop_
_entity.id
_entity.type
_entity.pdbx_description
1 polymer ?
#
loop_
_entity_poly.entity_id
_entity_poly.type
_entity_poly.pdbx_seq_one_letter_code
_entity_poly.pdbx_strand_id
1 'polypeptide(L)'
;KANGGKWDMIGMSLYPYWTMLEHKEYTADRTITECIANINSVARKYNCDVMVVETGMECADDKGNLSSASVLAEGKRQLARILKECKENTGGRCKGVFYWEPECRPNQYRLGAFTEDGRPTVIMDAFK
;
A
#
# COMPACT_ATOMS: atom_id res chain seq x y z
N LYS A 1 -17.43 -18.86 1.07
CA LYS A 1 -17.98 -19.90 0.15
C LYS A 1 -18.73 -21.00 0.91
N ALA A 2 -18.27 -21.42 2.09
CA ALA A 2 -18.98 -22.44 2.89
C ALA A 2 -20.43 -22.06 3.21
N ASN A 3 -20.71 -20.77 3.39
CA ASN A 3 -22.05 -20.22 3.67
C ASN A 3 -22.75 -19.66 2.41
N GLY A 4 -22.40 -20.11 1.22
CA GLY A 4 -23.03 -19.71 -0.04
C GLY A 4 -22.55 -18.36 -0.62
N GLY A 5 -21.58 -17.70 0.01
CA GLY A 5 -21.02 -16.45 -0.50
C GLY A 5 -20.34 -16.63 -1.86
N LYS A 6 -20.56 -15.68 -2.76
CA LYS A 6 -19.96 -15.61 -4.10
C LYS A 6 -19.22 -14.29 -4.24
N TRP A 7 -18.05 -14.32 -4.87
CA TRP A 7 -17.24 -13.15 -5.22
C TRP A 7 -16.32 -13.50 -6.38
N ASP A 8 -15.95 -12.49 -7.15
CA ASP A 8 -15.06 -12.63 -8.31
C ASP A 8 -13.62 -12.22 -7.94
N MET A 9 -13.46 -11.35 -6.94
CA MET A 9 -12.20 -10.80 -6.50
C MET A 9 -12.18 -10.60 -4.99
N ILE A 10 -11.00 -10.66 -4.37
CA ILE A 10 -10.79 -10.32 -2.95
C ILE A 10 -9.92 -9.08 -2.86
N GLY A 11 -10.42 -8.06 -2.16
CA GLY A 11 -9.66 -6.85 -1.82
C GLY A 11 -8.84 -7.02 -0.54
N MET A 12 -7.64 -6.48 -0.51
CA MET A 12 -6.76 -6.43 0.67
C MET A 12 -6.24 -5.02 0.89
N SER A 13 -6.17 -4.59 2.15
CA SER A 13 -5.48 -3.35 2.55
C SER A 13 -4.04 -3.67 2.92
N LEU A 14 -3.10 -2.84 2.49
CA LEU A 14 -1.66 -2.98 2.77
C LEU A 14 -1.07 -1.65 3.21
N TYR A 15 -0.81 -1.53 4.49
CA TYR A 15 -0.24 -0.33 5.10
C TYR A 15 1.03 -0.67 5.90
N PRO A 16 2.23 -0.60 5.29
CA PRO A 16 3.48 -0.88 6.01
C PRO A 16 3.65 0.00 7.26
N TYR A 17 3.26 1.27 7.18
CA TYR A 17 3.34 2.21 8.31
C TYR A 17 2.58 1.70 9.55
N TRP A 18 1.31 1.32 9.39
CA TRP A 18 0.49 0.86 10.52
C TRP A 18 1.00 -0.46 11.08
N THR A 19 1.46 -1.38 10.22
CA THR A 19 2.04 -2.65 10.68
C THR A 19 3.27 -2.41 11.55
N MET A 20 4.19 -1.52 11.14
CA MET A 20 5.38 -1.18 11.93
C MET A 20 5.06 -0.42 13.22
N LEU A 21 3.98 0.33 13.24
CA LEU A 21 3.53 1.04 14.44
C LEU A 21 3.03 0.07 15.51
N GLU A 22 2.24 -0.91 15.11
CA GLU A 22 1.63 -1.92 15.98
C GLU A 22 2.61 -3.06 16.34
N HIS A 23 3.48 -3.43 15.41
CA HIS A 23 4.40 -4.56 15.49
C HIS A 23 5.85 -4.10 15.29
N LYS A 24 6.55 -3.81 16.38
CA LYS A 24 7.91 -3.23 16.34
C LYS A 24 8.98 -4.14 15.73
N GLU A 25 8.71 -5.43 15.65
CA GLU A 25 9.56 -6.43 14.98
C GLU A 25 9.42 -6.45 13.46
N TYR A 26 8.44 -5.73 12.91
CA TYR A 26 8.23 -5.63 11.47
C TYR A 26 9.02 -4.47 10.86
N THR A 27 9.43 -4.70 9.62
CA THR A 27 9.91 -3.67 8.70
C THR A 27 8.90 -3.52 7.56
N ALA A 28 8.96 -2.40 6.83
CA ALA A 28 8.14 -2.21 5.64
C ALA A 28 8.38 -3.33 4.61
N ASP A 29 9.63 -3.71 4.41
CA ASP A 29 10.01 -4.75 3.47
C ASP A 29 9.45 -6.13 3.87
N ARG A 30 9.46 -6.47 5.14
CA ARG A 30 8.85 -7.70 5.65
C ARG A 30 7.34 -7.67 5.47
N THR A 31 6.68 -6.57 5.81
CA THR A 31 5.23 -6.40 5.64
C THR A 31 4.81 -6.61 4.19
N ILE A 32 5.54 -6.01 3.25
CA ILE A 32 5.27 -6.16 1.81
C ILE A 32 5.46 -7.63 1.40
N THR A 33 6.56 -8.26 1.77
CA THR A 33 6.84 -9.67 1.45
C THR A 33 5.74 -10.61 1.95
N GLU A 34 5.33 -10.46 3.21
CA GLU A 34 4.28 -11.30 3.79
C GLU A 34 2.90 -11.03 3.15
N CYS A 35 2.60 -9.78 2.77
CA CYS A 35 1.38 -9.46 2.04
C CYS A 35 1.34 -10.14 0.66
N ILE A 36 2.43 -10.11 -0.10
CA ILE A 36 2.51 -10.79 -1.40
C ILE A 36 2.34 -12.31 -1.24
N ALA A 37 2.95 -12.90 -0.22
CA ALA A 37 2.76 -14.32 0.10
C ALA A 37 1.28 -14.63 0.42
N ASN A 38 0.62 -13.75 1.18
CA ASN A 38 -0.80 -13.86 1.51
C ASN A 38 -1.69 -13.72 0.26
N ILE A 39 -1.42 -12.75 -0.61
CA ILE A 39 -2.12 -12.59 -1.92
C ILE A 39 -2.07 -13.90 -2.69
N ASN A 40 -0.89 -14.50 -2.83
CA ASN A 40 -0.70 -15.75 -3.54
C ASN A 40 -1.44 -16.93 -2.88
N SER A 41 -1.43 -16.98 -1.55
CA SER A 41 -2.15 -18.01 -0.78
C SER A 41 -3.66 -17.91 -0.96
N VAL A 42 -4.21 -16.70 -0.83
CA VAL A 42 -5.65 -16.44 -0.97
C VAL A 42 -6.11 -16.69 -2.40
N ALA A 43 -5.37 -16.22 -3.40
CA ALA A 43 -5.68 -16.45 -4.80
C ALA A 43 -5.78 -17.94 -5.13
N ARG A 44 -4.83 -18.76 -4.64
CA ARG A 44 -4.87 -20.21 -4.80
C ARG A 44 -6.03 -20.85 -4.04
N LYS A 45 -6.20 -20.50 -2.74
CA LYS A 45 -7.21 -21.10 -1.87
C LYS A 45 -8.62 -20.90 -2.38
N TYR A 46 -8.93 -19.73 -2.91
CA TYR A 46 -10.29 -19.37 -3.36
C TYR A 46 -10.47 -19.42 -4.87
N ASN A 47 -9.38 -19.66 -5.61
CA ASN A 47 -9.34 -19.61 -7.08
C ASN A 47 -10.00 -18.32 -7.61
N CYS A 48 -9.53 -17.17 -7.16
CA CYS A 48 -10.02 -15.87 -7.58
C CYS A 48 -8.86 -14.87 -7.70
N ASP A 49 -9.12 -13.77 -8.38
CA ASP A 49 -8.18 -12.66 -8.43
C ASP A 49 -8.17 -11.91 -7.10
N VAL A 50 -7.11 -11.14 -6.89
CA VAL A 50 -6.90 -10.30 -5.71
C VAL A 50 -6.55 -8.88 -6.15
N MET A 51 -6.83 -7.90 -5.32
CA MET A 51 -6.42 -6.51 -5.53
C MET A 51 -5.99 -5.91 -4.20
N VAL A 52 -4.95 -5.10 -4.21
CA VAL A 52 -4.65 -4.19 -3.11
C VAL A 52 -5.57 -2.98 -3.27
N VAL A 53 -6.66 -2.96 -2.52
CA VAL A 53 -7.71 -1.93 -2.64
C VAL A 53 -7.42 -0.69 -1.81
N GLU A 54 -6.43 -0.78 -0.91
CA GLU A 54 -5.96 0.34 -0.10
C GLU A 54 -4.48 0.21 0.19
N THR A 55 -3.74 1.28 -0.01
CA THR A 55 -2.38 1.46 0.50
C THR A 55 -2.12 2.95 0.73
N GLY A 56 -1.07 3.27 1.47
CA GLY A 56 -0.64 4.64 1.73
C GLY A 56 0.75 4.64 2.35
N MET A 57 1.54 5.67 2.06
CA MET A 57 2.90 5.85 2.53
C MET A 57 3.00 7.06 3.44
N GLU A 58 3.92 7.03 4.40
CA GLU A 58 4.09 8.16 5.32
C GLU A 58 4.46 9.43 4.56
N CYS A 59 3.57 10.43 4.64
CA CYS A 59 3.68 11.72 3.99
C CYS A 59 3.67 12.89 4.97
N ALA A 60 3.17 12.68 6.19
CA ALA A 60 3.11 13.71 7.22
C ALA A 60 3.73 13.25 8.54
N ASP A 61 4.26 14.20 9.31
CA ASP A 61 4.75 14.00 10.67
C ASP A 61 3.60 14.00 11.70
N ASP A 62 3.93 13.83 13.00
CA ASP A 62 2.96 13.82 14.10
C ASP A 62 2.25 15.18 14.31
N LYS A 63 2.77 16.25 13.72
CA LYS A 63 2.19 17.60 13.80
C LYS A 63 1.35 17.94 12.58
N GLY A 64 1.23 17.02 11.62
CA GLY A 64 0.52 17.25 10.37
C GLY A 64 1.30 18.08 9.35
N ASN A 65 2.62 18.22 9.51
CA ASN A 65 3.46 18.86 8.50
C ASN A 65 3.95 17.82 7.50
N LEU A 66 4.29 18.29 6.30
CA LEU A 66 4.92 17.43 5.30
C LEU A 66 6.20 16.81 5.87
N SER A 67 6.34 15.50 5.74
CA SER A 67 7.50 14.74 6.18
C SER A 67 8.78 15.15 5.43
N SER A 68 9.94 14.80 6.00
CA SER A 68 11.24 15.08 5.38
C SER A 68 11.40 14.40 4.03
N ALA A 69 12.31 14.95 3.20
CA ALA A 69 12.61 14.37 1.88
C ALA A 69 13.03 12.90 1.94
N SER A 70 13.73 12.48 3.01
CA SER A 70 14.13 11.08 3.20
C SER A 70 12.95 10.16 3.47
N VAL A 71 11.96 10.61 4.27
CA VAL A 71 10.73 9.85 4.53
C VAL A 71 9.90 9.72 3.25
N LEU A 72 9.75 10.80 2.49
CA LEU A 72 9.02 10.79 1.22
C LEU A 72 9.71 9.89 0.17
N ALA A 73 11.05 9.90 0.12
CA ALA A 73 11.80 9.01 -0.77
C ALA A 73 11.65 7.53 -0.38
N GLU A 74 11.62 7.23 0.92
CA GLU A 74 11.33 5.88 1.42
C GLU A 74 9.90 5.45 1.08
N GLY A 75 8.91 6.35 1.20
CA GLY A 75 7.53 6.11 0.77
C GLY A 75 7.45 5.76 -0.72
N LYS A 76 8.16 6.51 -1.58
CA LYS A 76 8.28 6.18 -3.01
C LYS A 76 8.85 4.78 -3.22
N ARG A 77 9.95 4.43 -2.52
CA ARG A 77 10.59 3.12 -2.62
C ARG A 77 9.63 1.98 -2.26
N GLN A 78 8.90 2.14 -1.15
CA GLN A 78 7.93 1.16 -0.68
C GLN A 78 6.78 0.97 -1.68
N LEU A 79 6.20 2.07 -2.17
CA LEU A 79 5.11 2.02 -3.15
C LEU A 79 5.57 1.37 -4.47
N ALA A 80 6.73 1.77 -4.98
CA ALA A 80 7.31 1.17 -6.19
C ALA A 80 7.53 -0.34 -6.02
N ARG A 81 8.00 -0.78 -4.83
CA ARG A 81 8.14 -2.20 -4.51
C ARG A 81 6.78 -2.91 -4.50
N ILE A 82 5.75 -2.35 -3.87
CA ILE A 82 4.40 -2.93 -3.85
C ILE A 82 3.88 -3.12 -5.28
N LEU A 83 3.97 -2.07 -6.12
CA LEU A 83 3.54 -2.12 -7.51
C LEU A 83 4.26 -3.21 -8.29
N LYS A 84 5.59 -3.26 -8.17
CA LYS A 84 6.43 -4.27 -8.83
C LYS A 84 6.08 -5.69 -8.39
N GLU A 85 6.04 -5.94 -7.09
CA GLU A 85 5.76 -7.27 -6.54
C GLU A 85 4.34 -7.76 -6.92
N CYS A 86 3.34 -6.89 -6.86
CA CYS A 86 1.98 -7.19 -7.29
C CYS A 86 1.93 -7.59 -8.77
N LYS A 87 2.69 -6.91 -9.62
CA LYS A 87 2.74 -7.17 -11.06
C LYS A 87 3.52 -8.45 -11.40
N GLU A 88 4.70 -8.64 -10.80
CA GLU A 88 5.67 -9.65 -11.24
C GLU A 88 5.57 -10.97 -10.45
N ASN A 89 5.18 -10.91 -9.16
CA ASN A 89 5.30 -12.04 -8.25
C ASN A 89 3.96 -12.63 -7.76
N THR A 90 2.86 -12.35 -8.49
CA THR A 90 1.53 -12.89 -8.18
C THR A 90 0.93 -13.75 -9.32
N GLY A 91 1.74 -14.07 -10.35
CA GLY A 91 1.27 -14.84 -11.50
C GLY A 91 0.09 -14.20 -12.22
N GLY A 92 0.00 -12.86 -12.22
CA GLY A 92 -1.09 -12.10 -12.82
C GLY A 92 -2.40 -12.11 -12.02
N ARG A 93 -2.39 -12.67 -10.81
CA ARG A 93 -3.59 -12.75 -9.95
C ARG A 93 -3.87 -11.44 -9.21
N CYS A 94 -2.85 -10.62 -8.90
CA CYS A 94 -3.07 -9.28 -8.37
C CYS A 94 -3.37 -8.32 -9.54
N LYS A 95 -4.58 -7.74 -9.54
CA LYS A 95 -5.07 -6.93 -10.68
C LYS A 95 -4.74 -5.45 -10.57
N GLY A 96 -4.29 -4.99 -9.42
CA GLY A 96 -3.91 -3.60 -9.25
C GLY A 96 -3.70 -3.21 -7.80
N VAL A 97 -3.30 -1.95 -7.64
CA VAL A 97 -3.08 -1.31 -6.34
C VAL A 97 -3.77 0.05 -6.38
N PHE A 98 -4.65 0.30 -5.43
CA PHE A 98 -5.23 1.62 -5.21
C PHE A 98 -4.55 2.30 -4.03
N TYR A 99 -4.15 3.55 -4.25
CA TYR A 99 -3.69 4.43 -3.18
C TYR A 99 -4.92 5.05 -2.51
N TRP A 100 -4.97 5.00 -1.18
CA TRP A 100 -6.10 5.55 -0.42
C TRP A 100 -5.90 7.05 -0.17
N GLU A 101 -6.83 7.86 -0.62
CA GLU A 101 -6.87 9.31 -0.40
C GLU A 101 -5.50 10.02 -0.62
N PRO A 102 -4.83 9.81 -1.78
CA PRO A 102 -3.50 10.37 -2.00
C PRO A 102 -3.48 11.90 -1.95
N GLU A 103 -4.57 12.55 -2.36
CA GLU A 103 -4.73 14.00 -2.45
C GLU A 103 -5.00 14.70 -1.12
N CYS A 104 -5.25 13.96 -0.04
CA CYS A 104 -5.39 14.54 1.29
C CYS A 104 -4.13 15.30 1.70
N ARG A 105 -4.33 16.48 2.28
CA ARG A 105 -3.23 17.31 2.78
C ARG A 105 -2.56 16.66 4.01
N PRO A 106 -1.28 16.97 4.28
CA PRO A 106 -0.55 16.42 5.42
C PRO A 106 -1.24 16.60 6.78
N ASN A 107 -1.92 17.72 6.98
CA ASN A 107 -2.67 18.00 8.21
C ASN A 107 -4.03 17.28 8.31
N GLN A 108 -4.47 16.62 7.26
CA GLN A 108 -5.74 15.88 7.22
C GLN A 108 -5.51 14.36 7.30
N TYR A 109 -4.48 13.88 6.61
CA TYR A 109 -4.19 12.45 6.56
C TYR A 109 -2.69 12.18 6.44
N ARG A 110 -2.15 11.39 7.37
CA ARG A 110 -0.72 11.08 7.44
C ARG A 110 -0.18 10.36 6.20
N LEU A 111 -0.97 9.46 5.65
CA LEU A 111 -0.53 8.56 4.58
C LEU A 111 -0.99 9.01 3.19
N GLY A 112 -1.21 10.32 3.01
CA GLY A 112 -1.43 10.92 1.71
C GLY A 112 -0.19 10.87 0.80
N ALA A 113 -0.20 11.64 -0.28
CA ALA A 113 0.93 11.74 -1.21
C ALA A 113 1.08 13.14 -1.83
N PHE A 114 0.38 14.12 -1.29
CA PHE A 114 0.38 15.50 -1.79
C PHE A 114 0.86 16.47 -0.72
N THR A 115 1.36 17.62 -1.16
CA THR A 115 1.78 18.73 -0.32
C THR A 115 0.59 19.53 0.18
N GLU A 116 0.82 20.46 1.11
CA GLU A 116 -0.21 21.34 1.65
C GLU A 116 -0.89 22.21 0.58
N ASP A 117 -0.15 22.59 -0.48
CA ASP A 117 -0.65 23.36 -1.62
C ASP A 117 -1.18 22.49 -2.77
N GLY A 118 -1.36 21.18 -2.52
CA GLY A 118 -2.02 20.25 -3.45
C GLY A 118 -1.14 19.79 -4.62
N ARG A 119 0.19 19.83 -4.48
CA ARG A 119 1.11 19.26 -5.47
C ARG A 119 1.50 17.83 -5.09
N PRO A 120 1.67 16.91 -6.07
CA PRO A 120 2.14 15.57 -5.78
C PRO A 120 3.57 15.61 -5.22
N THR A 121 3.83 14.78 -4.20
CA THR A 121 5.16 14.53 -3.69
C THR A 121 5.88 13.48 -4.54
N VAL A 122 7.17 13.23 -4.24
CA VAL A 122 7.96 12.18 -4.91
C VAL A 122 7.37 10.77 -4.73
N ILE A 123 6.48 10.55 -3.75
CA ILE A 123 5.78 9.27 -3.57
C ILE A 123 5.02 8.90 -4.85
N MET A 124 4.36 9.87 -5.50
CA MET A 124 3.58 9.64 -6.72
C MET A 124 4.44 9.29 -7.94
N ASP A 125 5.75 9.55 -7.90
CA ASP A 125 6.67 9.11 -8.95
C ASP A 125 6.82 7.58 -9.04
N ALA A 126 6.36 6.84 -8.02
CA ALA A 126 6.33 5.38 -8.07
C ALA A 126 5.43 4.81 -9.18
N PHE A 127 4.48 5.60 -9.69
CA PHE A 127 3.59 5.21 -10.79
C PHE A 127 4.14 5.51 -12.19
N LYS A 128 5.30 6.17 -12.29
CA LYS A 128 5.99 6.45 -13.56
C LYS A 128 6.88 5.29 -13.98
#